data_f62e069fc8b347710953f2028187d871
#
_entry.id   f62e069fc8b347710953f2028187d871
#
_cell.length_a   1.000
_cell.length_b   1.000
_cell.length_c   1.000
_cell.angle_alpha   90.00
_cell.angle_beta   90.00
_cell.angle_gamma   90.00
#
_symmetry.space_group_name_H-M   'P 1'
#
loop_
_entity.id
_entity.type
_entity.pdbx_description
1 polymer ?
#
loop_
_entity_poly.entity_id
_entity_poly.type
_entity_poly.pdbx_seq_one_letter_code
_entity_poly.pdbx_strand_id
1 'polypeptide(L)'
;MYERLNAYRIMWVLVHFDLPTETKKDRKNYALFRKKIMANGFSMFQFSMYIRHCSSRENAEVHVKRVNSILPPKGHIGILCITDKQFGMMEIFRGRDLVDPPETSQQLELF
;
A
#
# COMPACT_ATOMS: atom_id res chain seq x y z
N MET A 1 -11.18 -13.24 -18.64
CA MET A 1 -12.10 -12.23 -18.11
C MET A 1 -12.00 -12.17 -16.60
N TYR A 2 -12.00 -10.96 -16.04
CA TYR A 2 -11.96 -10.77 -14.59
C TYR A 2 -13.33 -11.13 -13.99
N GLU A 3 -13.35 -12.07 -13.08
CA GLU A 3 -14.58 -12.56 -12.49
C GLU A 3 -14.93 -11.80 -11.21
N ARG A 4 -16.23 -11.75 -10.88
CA ARG A 4 -16.73 -11.10 -9.66
C ARG A 4 -16.05 -11.64 -8.39
N LEU A 5 -15.81 -12.95 -8.32
CA LEU A 5 -15.12 -13.56 -7.18
C LEU A 5 -13.72 -13.03 -6.97
N ASN A 6 -13.01 -12.65 -8.04
CA ASN A 6 -11.66 -12.14 -7.95
C ASN A 6 -11.61 -10.78 -7.25
N ALA A 7 -12.67 -9.96 -7.39
CA ALA A 7 -12.74 -8.66 -6.72
C ALA A 7 -12.71 -8.78 -5.19
N TYR A 8 -13.09 -9.93 -4.64
CA TYR A 8 -13.07 -10.20 -3.20
C TYR A 8 -11.91 -11.11 -2.79
N ARG A 9 -11.28 -11.78 -3.75
CA ARG A 9 -10.14 -12.67 -3.51
C ARG A 9 -8.81 -11.93 -3.57
N ILE A 10 -8.67 -11.03 -4.53
CA ILE A 10 -7.49 -10.20 -4.70
C ILE A 10 -7.47 -9.16 -3.59
N MET A 11 -6.32 -9.00 -2.97
CA MET A 11 -6.14 -8.10 -1.83
C MET A 11 -5.13 -7.02 -2.15
N TRP A 12 -5.25 -5.92 -1.44
CA TRP A 12 -4.24 -4.85 -1.43
C TRP A 12 -3.77 -4.64 -0.01
N VAL A 13 -2.47 -4.52 0.15
CA VAL A 13 -1.86 -4.15 1.43
C VAL A 13 -1.47 -2.68 1.33
N LEU A 14 -1.98 -1.88 2.26
CA LEU A 14 -1.65 -0.46 2.37
C LEU A 14 -0.77 -0.28 3.59
N VAL A 15 0.36 0.38 3.41
CA VAL A 15 1.26 0.74 4.50
C VAL A 15 1.30 2.26 4.57
N HIS A 16 0.84 2.80 5.67
CA HIS A 16 0.85 4.23 5.93
C HIS A 16 1.78 4.51 7.11
N PHE A 17 2.66 5.47 6.98
CA PHE A 17 3.63 5.73 8.03
C PHE A 17 3.89 7.22 8.25
N ASP A 18 4.13 7.54 9.50
CA ASP A 18 4.53 8.86 9.96
C ASP A 18 5.83 8.70 10.73
N LEU A 19 6.94 9.02 10.08
CA LEU A 19 8.28 8.84 10.62
C LEU A 19 8.94 10.19 10.86
N PRO A 20 9.73 10.33 11.95
CA PRO A 20 10.42 11.56 12.20
C PRO A 20 11.50 11.85 11.14
N THR A 21 11.72 13.13 10.85
CA THR A 21 12.71 13.60 9.88
C THR A 21 13.59 14.71 10.42
N GLU A 22 13.59 14.92 11.73
CA GLU A 22 14.27 16.04 12.36
C GLU A 22 15.80 15.91 12.35
N THR A 23 16.29 14.72 12.68
CA THR A 23 17.73 14.48 12.74
C THR A 23 18.22 13.80 11.47
N LYS A 24 19.53 13.83 11.25
CA LYS A 24 20.17 13.13 10.14
C LYS A 24 19.92 11.62 10.24
N LYS A 25 19.95 11.06 11.45
CA LYS A 25 19.67 9.66 11.70
C LYS A 25 18.21 9.32 11.38
N ASP A 26 17.27 10.19 11.76
CA ASP A 26 15.86 10.01 11.44
C ASP A 26 15.64 9.94 9.93
N ARG A 27 16.24 10.89 9.19
CA ARG A 27 16.12 10.90 7.72
C ARG A 27 16.72 9.66 7.07
N LYS A 28 17.83 9.16 7.62
CA LYS A 28 18.46 7.93 7.14
C LYS A 28 17.55 6.73 7.38
N ASN A 29 16.93 6.64 8.56
CA ASN A 29 16.00 5.56 8.90
C ASN A 29 14.75 5.62 8.02
N TYR A 30 14.24 6.83 7.74
CA TYR A 30 13.12 7.03 6.82
C TYR A 30 13.45 6.49 5.42
N ALA A 31 14.59 6.91 4.87
CA ALA A 31 15.00 6.48 3.54
C ALA A 31 15.22 4.97 3.47
N LEU A 32 15.78 4.38 4.52
CA LEU A 32 16.01 2.94 4.59
C LEU A 32 14.70 2.16 4.63
N PHE A 33 13.74 2.59 5.46
CA PHE A 33 12.44 1.95 5.53
C PHE A 33 11.71 2.02 4.18
N ARG A 34 11.69 3.20 3.56
CA ARG A 34 11.10 3.41 2.24
C ARG A 34 11.73 2.46 1.20
N LYS A 35 13.05 2.37 1.19
CA LYS A 35 13.77 1.49 0.27
C LYS A 35 13.38 0.02 0.47
N LYS A 36 13.29 -0.43 1.73
CA LYS A 36 12.92 -1.81 2.05
C LYS A 36 11.46 -2.11 1.68
N ILE A 37 10.56 -1.18 1.90
CA ILE A 37 9.15 -1.30 1.49
C ILE A 37 9.07 -1.47 -0.03
N MET A 38 9.76 -0.63 -0.77
CA MET A 38 9.75 -0.71 -2.24
C MET A 38 10.40 -2.01 -2.73
N ALA A 39 11.44 -2.49 -2.05
CA ALA A 39 12.09 -3.77 -2.39
C ALA A 39 11.14 -4.95 -2.16
N ASN A 40 10.14 -4.81 -1.30
CA ASN A 40 9.10 -5.82 -1.08
C ASN A 40 7.92 -5.67 -2.04
N GLY A 41 8.07 -4.91 -3.11
CA GLY A 41 7.07 -4.80 -4.16
C GLY A 41 5.98 -3.76 -3.92
N PHE A 42 6.14 -2.90 -2.92
CA PHE A 42 5.23 -1.80 -2.69
C PHE A 42 5.59 -0.63 -3.59
N SER A 43 4.59 0.13 -4.00
CA SER A 43 4.77 1.37 -4.74
C SER A 43 4.06 2.52 -4.03
N MET A 44 4.58 3.72 -4.21
CA MET A 44 4.01 4.89 -3.59
C MET A 44 2.67 5.25 -4.24
N PHE A 45 1.63 5.31 -3.43
CA PHE A 45 0.31 5.72 -3.86
C PHE A 45 0.07 7.20 -3.56
N GLN A 46 0.41 7.60 -2.33
CA GLN A 46 0.42 8.98 -1.87
C GLN A 46 1.63 9.14 -0.96
N PHE A 47 1.98 10.39 -0.65
CA PHE A 47 3.10 10.63 0.25
C PHE A 47 2.89 9.89 1.57
N SER A 48 3.88 9.11 1.97
CA SER A 48 3.84 8.24 3.17
C SER A 48 2.78 7.14 3.13
N MET A 49 2.22 6.83 1.96
CA MET A 49 1.31 5.71 1.77
C MET A 49 1.79 4.85 0.61
N TYR A 50 2.06 3.59 0.90
CA TYR A 50 2.53 2.62 -0.09
C TYR A 50 1.56 1.47 -0.20
N ILE A 51 1.41 0.93 -1.39
CA ILE A 51 0.44 -0.12 -1.68
C ILE A 51 1.12 -1.28 -2.38
N ARG A 52 0.59 -2.47 -2.16
CA ARG A 52 1.00 -3.68 -2.85
C ARG A 52 -0.22 -4.52 -3.20
N HIS A 53 -0.31 -4.91 -4.45
CA HIS A 53 -1.28 -5.87 -4.95
C HIS A 53 -0.88 -7.28 -4.51
N CYS A 54 -1.84 -8.06 -4.05
CA CYS A 54 -1.64 -9.44 -3.60
C CYS A 54 -2.69 -10.35 -4.21
N SER A 55 -2.27 -11.53 -4.65
CA SER A 55 -3.14 -12.47 -5.36
C SER A 55 -4.20 -13.12 -4.48
N SER A 56 -4.00 -13.10 -3.15
CA SER A 56 -4.89 -13.75 -2.19
C SER A 56 -4.69 -13.13 -0.81
N ARG A 57 -5.59 -13.49 0.12
CA ARG A 57 -5.45 -13.10 1.52
C ARG A 57 -4.19 -13.71 2.14
N GLU A 58 -3.88 -14.94 1.81
CA GLU A 58 -2.68 -15.62 2.30
C GLU A 58 -1.41 -14.92 1.81
N ASN A 59 -1.40 -14.50 0.56
CA ASN A 59 -0.29 -13.74 0.00
C ASN A 59 -0.14 -12.38 0.69
N ALA A 60 -1.27 -11.71 0.97
CA ALA A 60 -1.26 -10.45 1.70
C ALA A 60 -0.64 -10.62 3.09
N GLU A 61 -0.98 -11.69 3.80
CA GLU A 61 -0.44 -11.98 5.13
C GLU A 61 1.08 -12.14 5.10
N VAL A 62 1.62 -12.78 4.06
CA VAL A 62 3.07 -12.92 3.88
C VAL A 62 3.72 -11.53 3.82
N HIS A 63 3.15 -10.60 3.06
CA HIS A 63 3.72 -9.27 2.91
C HIS A 63 3.55 -8.41 4.15
N VAL A 64 2.45 -8.58 4.90
CA VAL A 64 2.29 -7.94 6.20
C VAL A 64 3.40 -8.38 7.16
N LYS A 65 3.68 -9.68 7.21
CA LYS A 65 4.75 -10.21 8.06
C LYS A 65 6.12 -9.68 7.64
N ARG A 66 6.38 -9.55 6.36
CA ARG A 66 7.63 -8.97 5.86
C ARG A 66 7.79 -7.51 6.28
N VAL A 67 6.71 -6.72 6.22
CA VAL A 67 6.74 -5.35 6.71
C VAL A 67 7.04 -5.33 8.21
N ASN A 68 6.39 -6.20 8.97
CA ASN A 68 6.63 -6.31 10.41
C ASN A 68 8.10 -6.59 10.74
N SER A 69 8.80 -7.31 9.89
CA SER A 69 10.20 -7.67 10.10
C SER A 69 11.18 -6.53 9.81
N ILE A 70 10.73 -5.45 9.17
CA ILE A 70 11.58 -4.34 8.75
C ILE A 70 11.14 -2.99 9.32
N LEU A 71 10.34 -3.00 10.39
CA LEU A 71 9.85 -1.77 11.00
C LEU A 71 11.00 -0.87 11.46
N PRO A 72 10.85 0.46 11.32
CA PRO A 72 11.87 1.39 11.78
C PRO A 72 11.85 1.50 13.30
N PRO A 73 12.93 2.02 13.91
CA PRO A 73 13.01 2.11 15.38
C PRO A 73 12.09 3.16 15.98
N LYS A 74 11.62 4.14 15.20
CA LYS A 74 10.75 5.23 15.67
C LYS A 74 9.65 5.48 14.66
N GLY A 75 8.59 6.16 15.13
CA GLY A 75 7.48 6.58 14.29
C GLY A 75 6.29 5.66 14.41
N HIS A 76 5.28 5.96 13.60
CA HIS A 76 4.02 5.23 13.60
C HIS A 76 3.78 4.61 12.23
N ILE A 77 3.46 3.33 12.20
CA ILE A 77 3.19 2.60 10.97
C ILE A 77 1.83 1.93 11.10
N GLY A 78 0.95 2.18 10.14
CA GLY A 78 -0.32 1.50 10.03
C GLY A 78 -0.33 0.60 8.81
N ILE A 79 -0.91 -0.60 8.94
CA ILE A 79 -1.03 -1.56 7.86
C ILE A 79 -2.49 -1.94 7.74
N LEU A 80 -3.02 -1.84 6.53
CA LEU A 80 -4.42 -2.17 6.26
C LEU A 80 -4.49 -3.09 5.04
N CYS A 81 -5.23 -4.19 5.18
CA CYS A 81 -5.52 -5.08 4.06
C CYS A 81 -6.97 -4.87 3.62
N ILE A 82 -7.17 -4.62 2.35
CA ILE A 82 -8.50 -4.45 1.77
C ILE A 82 -8.62 -5.28 0.51
N THR A 83 -9.87 -5.55 0.13
CA THR A 83 -10.14 -6.26 -1.13
C THR A 83 -9.92 -5.33 -2.32
N ASP A 84 -9.72 -5.92 -3.50
CA ASP A 84 -9.63 -5.17 -4.75
C ASP A 84 -10.88 -4.31 -4.97
N LYS A 85 -12.05 -4.84 -4.62
CA LYS A 85 -13.29 -4.09 -4.73
C LYS A 85 -13.29 -2.85 -3.82
N GLN A 86 -12.86 -2.99 -2.57
CA GLN A 86 -12.77 -1.87 -1.64
C GLN A 86 -11.75 -0.83 -2.12
N PHE A 87 -10.63 -1.29 -2.66
CA PHE A 87 -9.62 -0.39 -3.19
C PHE A 87 -10.20 0.46 -4.33
N GLY A 88 -10.97 -0.16 -5.24
CA GLY A 88 -11.61 0.55 -6.35
C GLY A 88 -12.70 1.53 -5.92
N MET A 89 -13.21 1.43 -4.68
CA MET A 89 -14.21 2.33 -4.13
C MET A 89 -13.61 3.56 -3.45
N MET A 90 -12.28 3.65 -3.40
CA MET A 90 -11.62 4.79 -2.77
C MET A 90 -11.92 6.07 -3.53
N GLU A 91 -12.34 7.11 -2.80
CA GLU A 91 -12.51 8.45 -3.36
C GLU A 91 -11.21 9.22 -3.21
N ILE A 92 -10.73 9.78 -4.31
CA ILE A 92 -9.46 10.51 -4.34
C ILE A 92 -9.73 11.95 -4.78
N PHE A 93 -9.18 12.90 -4.03
CA PHE A 93 -9.36 14.32 -4.31
C PHE A 93 -7.99 14.96 -4.55
N ARG A 94 -7.98 15.90 -5.48
CA ARG A 94 -6.86 16.82 -5.69
C ARG A 94 -7.36 18.20 -5.28
N GLY A 95 -6.96 18.66 -4.07
CA GLY A 95 -7.59 19.79 -3.44
C GLY A 95 -9.05 19.46 -3.14
N ARG A 96 -9.97 20.21 -3.72
CA ARG A 96 -11.42 19.96 -3.58
C ARG A 96 -12.01 19.16 -4.72
N ASP A 97 -11.23 18.91 -5.76
CA ASP A 97 -11.72 18.26 -6.97
C ASP A 97 -11.56 16.73 -6.85
N LEU A 98 -12.66 16.03 -7.04
CA LEU A 98 -12.65 14.59 -7.13
C LEU A 98 -11.91 14.18 -8.40
N VAL A 99 -10.96 13.24 -8.26
CA VAL A 99 -10.26 12.66 -9.40
C VAL A 99 -10.71 11.22 -9.58
N ASP A 100 -10.27 10.61 -10.68
CA ASP A 100 -10.63 9.24 -11.00
C ASP A 100 -10.24 8.30 -9.84
N PRO A 101 -11.06 7.27 -9.56
CA PRO A 101 -10.71 6.27 -8.56
C PRO A 101 -9.43 5.53 -8.96
N PRO A 102 -8.73 4.90 -8.01
CA PRO A 102 -7.52 4.15 -8.32
C PRO A 102 -7.85 2.98 -9.24
N GLU A 103 -6.91 2.63 -10.12
CA GLU A 103 -7.05 1.47 -10.98
C GLU A 103 -7.00 0.20 -10.15
N THR A 104 -7.99 -0.66 -10.35
CA THR A 104 -8.06 -1.97 -9.71
C THR A 104 -7.48 -3.03 -10.63
N SER A 105 -7.25 -4.24 -10.11
CA SER A 105 -6.83 -5.37 -10.94
C SER A 105 -7.85 -5.66 -12.03
N GLN A 106 -9.13 -5.46 -11.74
CA GLN A 106 -10.19 -5.65 -12.74
C GLN A 106 -10.04 -4.69 -13.91
N GLN A 107 -9.77 -3.41 -13.62
CA GLN A 107 -9.55 -2.40 -14.66
C GLN A 107 -8.30 -2.69 -15.47
N LEU A 108 -7.23 -3.10 -14.81
CA LEU A 108 -5.98 -3.44 -15.48
C LEU A 108 -6.13 -4.65 -16.40
N GLU A 109 -6.97 -5.62 -16.03
CA GLU A 109 -7.22 -6.80 -16.87
C GLU A 109 -8.04 -6.50 -18.11
N LEU A 110 -8.84 -5.44 -18.08
CA LEU A 110 -9.65 -5.04 -19.23
C LEU A 110 -8.84 -4.34 -20.32
N PHE A 111 -7.67 -3.90 -20.00
CA PHE A 111 -6.76 -3.22 -20.91
C PHE A 111 -5.59 -4.10 -21.32
#